data_87027f87762860105f3024c1befd5254
#
_entry.id   87027f87762860105f3024c1befd5254
#
_cell.length_a   1.000
_cell.length_b   1.000
_cell.length_c   1.000
_cell.angle_alpha   90.00
_cell.angle_beta   90.00
_cell.angle_gamma   90.00
#
_symmetry.space_group_name_H-M   'P 1'
#
loop_
_entity.id
_entity.type
_entity.pdbx_description
1 polymer ?
#
loop_
_entity_poly.entity_id
_entity_poly.type
_entity_poly.pdbx_seq_one_letter_code
_entity_poly.pdbx_strand_id
1 'polypeptide(L)'
;KPKIMTSFFYSTRSWNSQPQITDETIAWWKHLAEKKHWRIVQLPNGFYQTEYLDLDENWVDVTRRETIESAEAAIDGSIEHYNKKLEFTKGPKVVKTFE
;
A
#
# COMPACT_ATOMS: atom_id res chain seq x y z
N LYS A 1 15.38 -28.37 8.77
CA LYS A 1 15.46 -28.36 8.49
C LYS A 1 15.12 -28.37 8.41
N PRO A 2 15.65 -28.51 8.06
CA PRO A 2 15.83 -28.40 7.76
C PRO A 2 15.58 -28.49 7.79
N LYS A 3 16.13 -28.05 7.70
CA LYS A 3 16.48 -27.92 7.36
C LYS A 3 16.48 -27.67 7.21
N ILE A 4 17.06 -28.04 7.61
CA ILE A 4 17.47 -27.62 7.23
C ILE A 4 17.37 -27.51 7.10
N MET A 5 17.96 -27.42 6.97
CA MET A 5 18.25 -27.02 6.48
C MET A 5 18.16 -26.78 6.30
N THR A 6 18.72 -27.13 6.56
CA THR A 6 19.00 -26.62 6.11
C THR A 6 18.86 -26.24 5.90
N SER A 7 19.49 -26.39 6.03
CA SER A 7 19.66 -25.60 5.56
C SER A 7 19.59 -25.41 5.20
N PHE A 8 19.98 -25.32 4.92
CA PHE A 8 20.13 -24.73 4.31
C PHE A 8 19.92 -24.58 3.75
N PHE A 9 20.64 -24.70 3.87
CA PHE A 9 20.61 -24.09 3.17
C PHE A 9 20.29 -23.84 2.83
N TYR A 10 20.80 -23.76 2.51
CA TYR A 10 20.62 -22.93 2.02
C TYR A 10 20.48 -22.62 1.53
N SER A 11 20.80 -22.59 1.26
CA SER A 11 20.84 -21.86 0.53
C SER A 11 20.76 -21.47 -0.10
N THR A 12 20.69 -21.31 -0.36
CA THR A 12 20.58 -20.78 -1.14
C THR A 12 20.19 -20.34 -1.78
N ARG A 13 19.93 -19.76 -2.43
CA ARG A 13 19.42 -18.97 -3.08
C ARG A 13 18.59 -18.07 -2.64
N SER A 14 18.81 -17.51 -2.07
CA SER A 14 17.79 -16.93 -1.33
C SER A 14 17.77 -15.44 -1.33
N TRP A 15 18.58 -14.81 -2.08
CA TRP A 15 18.43 -13.39 -2.28
C TRP A 15 17.17 -13.10 -3.08
N ASN A 16 16.51 -14.08 -3.62
CA ASN A 16 15.20 -13.88 -4.19
C ASN A 16 14.11 -14.37 -3.29
N SER A 17 14.34 -14.38 -2.00
CA SER A 17 13.36 -14.84 -1.05
C SER A 17 12.44 -13.73 -0.55
N GLN A 18 12.19 -12.70 -1.35
CA GLN A 18 11.25 -11.67 -0.96
C GLN A 18 9.85 -12.25 -0.84
N PRO A 19 9.07 -11.76 0.14
CA PRO A 19 7.70 -12.26 0.27
C PRO A 19 6.93 -12.06 -1.01
N GLN A 20 6.21 -13.07 -1.38
CA GLN A 20 5.40 -12.99 -2.59
C GLN A 20 4.16 -12.17 -2.33
N ILE A 21 3.85 -11.26 -3.23
CA ILE A 21 2.66 -10.43 -3.11
C ILE A 21 1.47 -11.24 -3.62
N THR A 22 0.46 -11.40 -2.76
CA THR A 22 -0.70 -12.21 -3.10
C THR A 22 -1.70 -11.39 -3.90
N ASP A 23 -2.61 -12.09 -4.59
CA ASP A 23 -3.69 -11.43 -5.31
C ASP A 23 -4.58 -10.64 -4.36
N GLU A 24 -4.73 -11.12 -3.14
CA GLU A 24 -5.53 -10.42 -2.14
C GLU A 24 -4.90 -9.08 -1.76
N THR A 25 -3.58 -9.06 -1.63
CA THR A 25 -2.87 -7.82 -1.33
C THR A 25 -3.01 -6.83 -2.48
N ILE A 26 -2.90 -7.33 -3.71
CA ILE A 26 -3.04 -6.47 -4.89
C ILE A 26 -4.45 -5.89 -4.95
N ALA A 27 -5.47 -6.70 -4.68
CA ALA A 27 -6.85 -6.22 -4.67
C ALA A 27 -7.06 -5.16 -3.60
N TRP A 28 -6.44 -5.34 -2.43
CA TRP A 28 -6.51 -4.37 -1.35
C TRP A 28 -5.87 -3.04 -1.74
N TRP A 29 -4.69 -3.09 -2.37
CA TRP A 29 -4.03 -1.87 -2.83
C TRP A 29 -4.85 -1.16 -3.90
N LYS A 30 -5.48 -1.91 -4.82
CA LYS A 30 -6.35 -1.31 -5.82
C LYS A 30 -7.54 -0.61 -5.18
N HIS A 31 -8.10 -1.22 -4.15
CA HIS A 31 -9.20 -0.63 -3.38
C HIS A 31 -8.76 0.69 -2.76
N LEU A 32 -7.58 0.72 -2.14
CA LEU A 32 -7.07 1.92 -1.48
C LEU A 32 -6.60 2.98 -2.46
N ALA A 33 -6.33 2.62 -3.71
CA ALA A 33 -5.92 3.57 -4.72
C ALA A 33 -7.08 4.32 -5.34
N GLU A 34 -8.33 4.00 -4.95
CA GLU A 34 -9.50 4.68 -5.49
C GLU A 34 -10.00 5.70 -4.49
N LYS A 35 -10.05 6.95 -4.95
CA LYS A 35 -10.40 8.07 -4.07
C LYS A 35 -11.81 7.93 -3.48
N LYS A 36 -12.71 7.23 -4.17
CA LYS A 36 -14.07 7.04 -3.67
C LYS A 36 -14.12 6.22 -2.39
N HIS A 37 -13.01 5.52 -2.04
CA HIS A 37 -12.93 4.75 -0.82
C HIS A 37 -12.32 5.55 0.33
N TRP A 38 -12.16 6.85 0.15
CA TRP A 38 -11.64 7.75 1.17
C TRP A 38 -12.64 8.84 1.47
N ARG A 39 -12.57 9.38 2.69
CA ARG A 39 -13.41 10.52 3.05
C ARG A 39 -12.70 11.37 4.08
N ILE A 40 -13.21 12.59 4.28
CA ILE A 40 -12.73 13.51 5.30
C ILE A 40 -13.88 13.80 6.23
N VAL A 41 -13.64 13.66 7.53
CA VAL A 41 -14.63 13.93 8.57
C VAL A 41 -14.10 15.06 9.44
N GLN A 42 -14.94 16.07 9.68
CA GLN A 42 -14.56 17.13 10.61
C GLN A 42 -14.90 16.68 12.02
N LEU A 43 -13.89 16.73 12.88
CA LEU A 43 -14.04 16.33 14.28
C LEU A 43 -14.59 17.49 15.10
N PRO A 44 -15.13 17.20 16.31
CA PRO A 44 -15.66 18.29 17.15
C PRO A 44 -14.62 19.33 17.53
N ASN A 45 -13.33 18.99 17.54
CA ASN A 45 -12.27 19.94 17.85
C ASN A 45 -11.86 20.78 16.64
N GLY A 46 -12.53 20.61 15.50
CA GLY A 46 -12.25 21.38 14.29
C GLY A 46 -11.24 20.77 13.35
N PHE A 47 -10.58 19.69 13.74
CA PHE A 47 -9.63 19.01 12.88
C PHE A 47 -10.37 18.19 11.83
N TYR A 48 -9.66 17.91 10.73
CA TYR A 48 -10.19 17.10 9.64
C TYR A 48 -9.48 15.76 9.62
N GLN A 49 -10.25 14.70 9.77
CA GLN A 49 -9.72 13.34 9.85
C GLN A 49 -9.92 12.65 8.52
N THR A 50 -8.84 12.07 7.98
CA THR A 50 -8.95 11.26 6.77
C THR A 50 -9.25 9.83 7.16
N GLU A 51 -10.13 9.20 6.39
CA GLU A 51 -10.54 7.81 6.66
C GLU A 51 -10.66 7.06 5.36
N TYR A 52 -10.34 5.76 5.40
CA TYR A 52 -10.60 4.90 4.25
C TYR A 52 -11.66 3.87 4.60
N LEU A 53 -12.32 3.35 3.57
CA LEU A 53 -13.33 2.31 3.72
C LEU A 53 -12.64 0.96 3.59
N ASP A 54 -12.77 0.10 4.60
CA ASP A 54 -12.18 -1.23 4.52
C ASP A 54 -13.13 -2.19 3.77
N LEU A 55 -12.71 -3.44 3.65
CA LEU A 55 -13.48 -4.42 2.89
C LEU A 55 -14.74 -4.87 3.62
N ASP A 56 -14.84 -4.62 4.91
CA ASP A 56 -16.01 -4.91 5.70
C ASP A 56 -16.95 -3.71 5.78
N GLU A 57 -16.68 -2.68 4.96
CA GLU A 57 -17.48 -1.46 4.89
C GLU A 57 -17.45 -0.65 6.19
N ASN A 58 -16.32 -0.71 6.88
CA ASN A 58 -16.06 0.13 8.05
C ASN A 58 -15.08 1.22 7.69
N TRP A 59 -15.25 2.40 8.27
CA TRP A 59 -14.34 3.50 8.04
C TRP A 59 -13.23 3.47 9.08
N VAL A 60 -11.99 3.56 8.60
CA VAL A 60 -10.79 3.48 9.45
C VAL A 60 -10.05 4.80 9.34
N ASP A 61 -9.72 5.41 10.48
CA ASP A 61 -9.02 6.68 10.50
C ASP A 61 -7.54 6.49 10.20
N VAL A 62 -6.96 7.48 9.51
CA VAL A 62 -5.57 7.42 9.08
C VAL A 62 -4.78 8.60 9.65
N THR A 63 -5.19 9.83 9.36
CA THR A 63 -4.48 11.02 9.84
C THR A 63 -5.47 12.11 10.23
N ARG A 64 -4.96 13.12 10.94
CA ARG A 64 -5.71 14.32 11.27
C ARG A 64 -4.94 15.53 10.78
N ARG A 65 -5.65 16.48 10.20
CA ARG A 65 -5.06 17.70 9.65
C ARG A 65 -5.88 18.90 10.09
N GLU A 66 -5.26 20.07 10.06
CA GLU A 66 -5.93 21.28 10.51
C GLU A 66 -6.81 21.90 9.43
N THR A 67 -6.56 21.61 8.17
CA THR A 67 -7.34 22.15 7.06
C THR A 67 -7.81 21.03 6.16
N ILE A 68 -8.90 21.34 5.44
CA ILE A 68 -9.46 20.36 4.51
C ILE A 68 -8.50 20.13 3.34
N GLU A 69 -7.79 21.19 2.91
CA GLU A 69 -6.82 21.06 1.82
C GLU A 69 -5.67 20.13 2.21
N SER A 70 -5.19 20.26 3.44
CA SER A 70 -4.12 19.40 3.93
C SER A 70 -4.60 17.95 4.06
N ALA A 71 -5.84 17.76 4.48
CA ALA A 71 -6.43 16.43 4.59
C ALA A 71 -6.55 15.79 3.20
N GLU A 72 -7.02 16.56 2.24
CA GLU A 72 -7.14 16.01 0.88
C GLU A 72 -5.78 15.70 0.29
N ALA A 73 -4.77 16.56 0.56
CA ALA A 73 -3.41 16.27 0.09
C ALA A 73 -2.88 14.99 0.70
N ALA A 74 -3.21 14.71 1.96
CA ALA A 74 -2.80 13.46 2.61
C ALA A 74 -3.43 12.24 1.93
N ILE A 75 -4.71 12.36 1.55
CA ILE A 75 -5.40 11.28 0.84
C ILE A 75 -4.75 11.06 -0.53
N ASP A 76 -4.50 12.15 -1.27
CA ASP A 76 -3.89 12.04 -2.59
C ASP A 76 -2.49 11.41 -2.51
N GLY A 77 -1.73 11.76 -1.46
CA GLY A 77 -0.43 11.14 -1.24
C GLY A 77 -0.51 9.65 -0.96
N SER A 78 -1.52 9.24 -0.19
CA SER A 78 -1.74 7.81 0.07
C SER A 78 -2.11 7.08 -1.22
N ILE A 79 -2.98 7.67 -2.03
CA ILE A 79 -3.41 7.07 -3.28
C ILE A 79 -2.21 6.90 -4.22
N GLU A 80 -1.38 7.93 -4.31
CA GLU A 80 -0.18 7.84 -5.14
C GLU A 80 0.75 6.74 -4.66
N HIS A 81 0.88 6.60 -3.34
CA HIS A 81 1.71 5.54 -2.76
C HIS A 81 1.23 4.17 -3.18
N TYR A 82 -0.08 3.92 -3.13
CA TYR A 82 -0.61 2.62 -3.52
C TYR A 82 -0.53 2.39 -5.02
N ASN A 83 -0.68 3.45 -5.82
CA ASN A 83 -0.50 3.33 -7.26
C ASN A 83 0.93 2.94 -7.60
N LYS A 84 1.92 3.49 -6.90
CA LYS A 84 3.31 3.13 -7.11
C LYS A 84 3.57 1.68 -6.72
N LYS A 85 2.97 1.22 -5.62
CA LYS A 85 3.10 -0.18 -5.23
C LYS A 85 2.53 -1.09 -6.31
N LEU A 86 1.39 -0.72 -6.89
CA LEU A 86 0.78 -1.52 -7.95
C LEU A 86 1.65 -1.57 -9.20
N GLU A 87 2.37 -0.49 -9.49
CA GLU A 87 3.32 -0.49 -10.61
C GLU A 87 4.36 -1.59 -10.45
N PHE A 88 4.89 -1.76 -9.25
CA PHE A 88 5.93 -2.74 -9.02
C PHE A 88 5.41 -4.18 -9.09
N THR A 89 4.10 -4.38 -8.95
CA THR A 89 3.54 -5.73 -9.05
C THR A 89 3.43 -6.22 -10.48
N LYS A 90 3.65 -5.34 -11.46
CA LYS A 90 3.56 -5.72 -12.87
C LYS A 90 4.81 -6.41 -13.36
N GLY A 91 5.78 -6.66 -12.48
CA GLY A 91 7.00 -7.34 -12.83
C GLY A 91 8.11 -6.40 -13.22
N PRO A 92 9.27 -6.95 -13.57
CA PRO A 92 10.41 -6.10 -13.90
C PRO A 92 10.20 -5.33 -15.19
N LYS A 93 10.75 -4.13 -15.21
CA LYS A 93 10.70 -3.27 -16.38
C LYS A 93 12.09 -3.11 -16.95
N VAL A 94 12.20 -3.17 -18.25
CA VAL A 94 13.46 -2.84 -18.92
C VAL A 94 13.53 -1.32 -19.02
N VAL A 95 14.42 -0.71 -18.21
CA VAL A 95 14.57 0.73 -18.18
C VAL A 95 15.58 1.20 -19.19
N LYS A 96 16.61 0.39 -19.45
CA LYS A 96 17.65 0.74 -20.38
C LYS A 96 18.35 -0.52 -20.88
N THR A 97 18.70 -0.53 -22.16
CA THR A 97 19.41 -1.64 -22.78
C THR A 97 20.73 -1.14 -23.35
N PHE A 98 21.77 -1.95 -23.20
CA PHE A 98 23.11 -1.63 -23.70
C PHE A 98 23.55 -2.71 -24.67
N GLU A 99 24.30 -2.31 -25.68
CA GLU A 99 24.88 -3.26 -26.63
C GLU A 99 26.34 -3.42 -26.46
#